data_6bb26822dbb97f6be912e7a805b866f0
#
_entry.id   6bb26822dbb97f6be912e7a805b866f0
#
_cell.length_a   1.000
_cell.length_b   1.000
_cell.length_c   1.000
_cell.angle_alpha   90.00
_cell.angle_beta   90.00
_cell.angle_gamma   90.00
#
_symmetry.space_group_name_H-M   'P 1'
#
loop_
_entity.id
_entity.type
_entity.pdbx_description
1 polymer ?
#
loop_
_entity_poly.entity_id
_entity_poly.type
_entity_poly.pdbx_seq_one_letter_code
_entity_poly.pdbx_strand_id
1 'polypeptide(L)'
;MSIRRAFADLSVGQVHYAACGDHQAPAVLLLHQSPRSWAEYRAVLPLIGAHRRAIAMDTAGFGDSADGGVPASIGQWARVACELLDALGIAQADVVGHHTGGVIAVELAAAFPGRVRSLVLSSTPYTDEPFRKARAQRPPIDEVAPSEDGSHLAALWQKRQGFYPLGRPDLLEAFVLDALKVKRVEEGHRAVASYRMEERISRVTQPTLIVRATADPFAAPHAEELQHHLPQARIVDIEGGMVPLPDQMPEAFARTVLDFLETLP
;
A
#
# COMPACT_ATOMS: atom_id res chain seq x y z
N MET A 1 7.19 -17.17 13.21
CA MET A 1 5.78 -17.55 12.88
C MET A 1 5.66 -17.82 11.39
N SER A 2 4.78 -18.75 10.97
CA SER A 2 4.59 -19.06 9.55
C SER A 2 3.53 -18.15 8.92
N ILE A 3 3.80 -17.68 7.70
CA ILE A 3 2.83 -16.96 6.88
C ILE A 3 1.86 -17.97 6.28
N ARG A 4 0.58 -17.70 6.35
CA ARG A 4 -0.49 -18.48 5.69
C ARG A 4 -1.10 -17.63 4.59
N ARG A 5 -1.29 -18.24 3.42
CA ARG A 5 -1.94 -17.62 2.27
C ARG A 5 -3.32 -18.22 2.07
N ALA A 6 -4.29 -17.39 1.75
CA ALA A 6 -5.67 -17.83 1.53
C ALA A 6 -6.40 -16.87 0.57
N PHE A 7 -7.61 -17.26 0.18
CA PHE A 7 -8.52 -16.47 -0.61
C PHE A 7 -9.82 -16.24 0.16
N ALA A 8 -10.43 -15.08 -0.04
CA ALA A 8 -11.78 -14.77 0.37
C ALA A 8 -12.66 -14.50 -0.85
N ASP A 9 -13.87 -15.04 -0.86
CA ASP A 9 -14.86 -14.76 -1.91
C ASP A 9 -15.57 -13.44 -1.58
N LEU A 10 -15.27 -12.39 -2.36
CA LEU A 10 -15.80 -11.05 -2.19
C LEU A 10 -16.60 -10.60 -3.43
N SER A 11 -17.14 -9.38 -3.39
CA SER A 11 -17.97 -8.85 -4.49
C SER A 11 -17.27 -8.78 -5.85
N VAL A 12 -15.93 -8.68 -5.86
CA VAL A 12 -15.07 -8.62 -7.05
C VAL A 12 -14.56 -9.98 -7.51
N GLY A 13 -14.91 -11.08 -6.83
CA GLY A 13 -14.36 -12.42 -6.99
C GLY A 13 -13.40 -12.79 -5.86
N GLN A 14 -12.50 -13.73 -6.11
CA GLN A 14 -11.54 -14.19 -5.11
C GLN A 14 -10.45 -13.14 -4.85
N VAL A 15 -10.33 -12.72 -3.61
CA VAL A 15 -9.28 -11.81 -3.15
C VAL A 15 -8.27 -12.60 -2.32
N HIS A 16 -7.02 -12.57 -2.75
CA HIS A 16 -5.91 -13.22 -2.07
C HIS A 16 -5.41 -12.35 -0.90
N TYR A 17 -5.02 -13.00 0.18
CA TYR A 17 -4.32 -12.38 1.30
C TYR A 17 -3.32 -13.33 1.93
N ALA A 18 -2.32 -12.76 2.58
CA ALA A 18 -1.38 -13.48 3.43
C ALA A 18 -1.52 -13.00 4.87
N ALA A 19 -1.50 -13.91 5.82
CA ALA A 19 -1.68 -13.59 7.24
C ALA A 19 -0.62 -14.26 8.11
N CYS A 20 -0.27 -13.59 9.21
CA CYS A 20 0.65 -14.07 10.23
C CYS A 20 0.22 -13.58 11.60
N GLY A 21 0.47 -14.37 12.65
CA GLY A 21 0.13 -14.01 14.03
C GLY A 21 -1.10 -14.73 14.57
N ASP A 22 -1.43 -14.42 15.81
CA ASP A 22 -2.60 -14.97 16.49
C ASP A 22 -3.88 -14.34 15.92
N HIS A 23 -4.84 -15.17 15.50
CA HIS A 23 -6.11 -14.72 14.95
C HIS A 23 -7.00 -13.99 15.97
N GLN A 24 -6.75 -14.13 17.26
CA GLN A 24 -7.44 -13.41 18.35
C GLN A 24 -6.79 -12.06 18.67
N ALA A 25 -5.56 -11.84 18.24
CA ALA A 25 -4.88 -10.55 18.47
C ALA A 25 -5.52 -9.42 17.65
N PRO A 26 -5.35 -8.16 18.08
CA PRO A 26 -5.81 -7.01 17.30
C PRO A 26 -5.26 -7.03 15.86
N ALA A 27 -6.15 -6.79 14.89
CA ALA A 27 -5.81 -6.92 13.47
C ALA A 27 -5.08 -5.70 12.91
N VAL A 28 -4.08 -5.95 12.07
CA VAL A 28 -3.38 -4.95 11.23
C VAL A 28 -3.55 -5.35 9.77
N LEU A 29 -4.25 -4.52 8.99
CA LEU A 29 -4.41 -4.68 7.55
C LEU A 29 -3.33 -3.89 6.83
N LEU A 30 -2.56 -4.56 5.97
CA LEU A 30 -1.45 -4.01 5.20
C LEU A 30 -1.86 -3.94 3.72
N LEU A 31 -1.78 -2.74 3.13
CA LEU A 31 -2.17 -2.42 1.76
C LEU A 31 -0.93 -1.98 0.97
N HIS A 32 -0.59 -2.73 -0.08
CA HIS A 32 0.64 -2.57 -0.87
C HIS A 32 0.57 -1.42 -1.88
N GLN A 33 1.73 -1.01 -2.40
CA GLN A 33 1.83 -0.09 -3.53
C GLN A 33 1.48 -0.77 -4.86
N SER A 34 1.16 0.02 -5.91
CA SER A 34 1.03 -0.48 -7.27
C SER A 34 2.39 -0.46 -7.99
N PRO A 35 2.69 -1.48 -8.81
CA PRO A 35 1.91 -2.69 -9.13
C PRO A 35 2.30 -3.92 -8.30
N ARG A 36 2.68 -3.72 -7.02
CA ARG A 36 3.13 -4.79 -6.13
C ARG A 36 1.97 -5.69 -5.65
N SER A 37 2.26 -6.55 -4.70
CA SER A 37 1.35 -7.50 -4.06
C SER A 37 1.61 -7.59 -2.55
N TRP A 38 0.90 -8.47 -1.85
CA TRP A 38 1.18 -8.82 -0.44
C TRP A 38 2.65 -9.13 -0.19
N ALA A 39 3.37 -9.60 -1.24
CA ALA A 39 4.77 -9.99 -1.14
C ALA A 39 5.70 -8.84 -0.73
N GLU A 40 5.28 -7.59 -0.94
CA GLU A 40 5.95 -6.40 -0.42
C GLU A 40 6.07 -6.40 1.12
N TYR A 41 5.15 -7.09 1.80
CA TYR A 41 5.14 -7.24 3.25
C TYR A 41 5.64 -8.60 3.74
N ARG A 42 6.24 -9.42 2.86
CA ARG A 42 6.65 -10.79 3.21
C ARG A 42 7.57 -10.84 4.43
N ALA A 43 8.56 -9.94 4.52
CA ALA A 43 9.48 -9.85 5.64
C ALA A 43 8.85 -9.12 6.85
N VAL A 44 7.91 -8.21 6.63
CA VAL A 44 7.21 -7.44 7.67
C VAL A 44 6.16 -8.29 8.42
N LEU A 45 5.45 -9.17 7.69
CA LEU A 45 4.36 -9.98 8.25
C LEU A 45 4.74 -10.76 9.52
N PRO A 46 5.87 -11.50 9.58
CA PRO A 46 6.27 -12.21 10.81
C PRO A 46 6.62 -11.26 11.96
N LEU A 47 7.17 -10.09 11.66
CA LEU A 47 7.59 -9.10 12.64
C LEU A 47 6.36 -8.48 13.33
N ILE A 48 5.38 -8.03 12.55
CA ILE A 48 4.10 -7.54 13.09
C ILE A 48 3.30 -8.70 13.68
N GLY A 49 3.31 -9.87 13.03
CA GLY A 49 2.59 -11.06 13.46
C GLY A 49 3.02 -11.60 14.83
N ALA A 50 4.22 -11.26 15.32
CA ALA A 50 4.65 -11.60 16.67
C ALA A 50 3.81 -10.92 17.76
N HIS A 51 3.13 -9.80 17.45
CA HIS A 51 2.40 -8.96 18.40
C HIS A 51 0.93 -8.73 18.03
N ARG A 52 0.56 -8.92 16.77
CA ARG A 52 -0.74 -8.58 16.18
C ARG A 52 -1.19 -9.68 15.20
N ARG A 53 -2.45 -9.65 14.77
CA ARG A 53 -2.92 -10.38 13.61
C ARG A 53 -2.60 -9.58 12.35
N ALA A 54 -1.44 -9.82 11.73
CA ALA A 54 -1.01 -9.13 10.52
C ALA A 54 -1.65 -9.77 9.27
N ILE A 55 -2.25 -8.96 8.39
CA ILE A 55 -2.94 -9.39 7.17
C ILE A 55 -2.50 -8.47 6.03
N ALA A 56 -1.80 -9.01 5.02
CA ALA A 56 -1.44 -8.30 3.80
C ALA A 56 -2.36 -8.77 2.67
N MET A 57 -3.14 -7.85 2.11
CA MET A 57 -4.13 -8.11 1.07
C MET A 57 -3.51 -7.83 -0.30
N ASP A 58 -3.79 -8.66 -1.30
CA ASP A 58 -3.63 -8.27 -2.70
C ASP A 58 -4.83 -7.42 -3.12
N THR A 59 -4.58 -6.19 -3.50
CA THR A 59 -5.61 -5.29 -4.05
C THR A 59 -6.24 -5.90 -5.29
N ALA A 60 -7.56 -5.78 -5.48
CA ALA A 60 -8.25 -6.31 -6.65
C ALA A 60 -7.57 -5.88 -7.96
N GLY A 61 -7.24 -6.83 -8.82
CA GLY A 61 -6.48 -6.64 -10.05
C GLY A 61 -4.96 -6.77 -9.90
N PHE A 62 -4.44 -7.00 -8.69
CA PHE A 62 -3.02 -7.17 -8.39
C PHE A 62 -2.75 -8.51 -7.72
N GLY A 63 -1.49 -8.93 -7.76
CA GLY A 63 -1.04 -10.17 -7.14
C GLY A 63 -1.79 -11.39 -7.65
N ASP A 64 -2.38 -12.14 -6.74
CA ASP A 64 -3.18 -13.33 -7.03
C ASP A 64 -4.70 -13.06 -6.87
N SER A 65 -5.12 -11.79 -6.66
CA SER A 65 -6.53 -11.40 -6.57
C SER A 65 -7.21 -11.28 -7.92
N ALA A 66 -8.51 -11.58 -7.97
CA ALA A 66 -9.36 -11.33 -9.14
C ALA A 66 -9.42 -9.83 -9.45
N ASP A 67 -9.53 -9.47 -10.73
CA ASP A 67 -9.63 -8.07 -11.14
C ASP A 67 -11.07 -7.51 -11.09
N GLY A 68 -12.05 -8.39 -10.91
CA GLY A 68 -13.47 -8.04 -10.77
C GLY A 68 -14.12 -7.45 -12.03
N GLY A 69 -13.37 -7.32 -13.13
CA GLY A 69 -13.90 -6.81 -14.40
C GLY A 69 -14.41 -5.35 -14.35
N VAL A 70 -14.10 -4.60 -13.31
CA VAL A 70 -14.61 -3.23 -13.06
C VAL A 70 -13.44 -2.24 -13.19
N PRO A 71 -13.68 -1.02 -13.71
CA PRO A 71 -12.63 0.00 -13.68
C PRO A 71 -12.11 0.22 -12.26
N ALA A 72 -10.79 0.21 -12.08
CA ALA A 72 -10.18 0.39 -10.78
C ALA A 72 -10.41 1.81 -10.25
N SER A 73 -10.79 1.90 -8.98
CA SER A 73 -10.84 3.17 -8.27
C SER A 73 -10.45 2.99 -6.80
N ILE A 74 -9.92 4.04 -6.20
CA ILE A 74 -9.55 4.05 -4.78
C ILE A 74 -10.76 3.71 -3.90
N GLY A 75 -11.94 4.27 -4.20
CA GLY A 75 -13.17 4.00 -3.43
C GLY A 75 -13.63 2.54 -3.52
N GLN A 76 -13.47 1.91 -4.68
CA GLN A 76 -13.78 0.48 -4.83
C GLN A 76 -12.79 -0.39 -4.05
N TRP A 77 -11.50 -0.13 -4.16
CA TRP A 77 -10.48 -0.88 -3.41
C TRP A 77 -10.64 -0.74 -1.89
N ALA A 78 -11.00 0.47 -1.41
CA ALA A 78 -11.33 0.67 0.00
C ALA A 78 -12.55 -0.17 0.44
N ARG A 79 -13.59 -0.28 -0.40
CA ARG A 79 -14.75 -1.14 -0.14
C ARG A 79 -14.36 -2.61 -0.09
N VAL A 80 -13.56 -3.09 -1.05
CA VAL A 80 -13.08 -4.49 -1.09
C VAL A 80 -12.22 -4.80 0.14
N ALA A 81 -11.39 -3.85 0.60
CA ALA A 81 -10.65 -4.01 1.85
C ALA A 81 -11.59 -4.14 3.07
N CYS A 82 -12.70 -3.38 3.09
CA CYS A 82 -13.72 -3.51 4.12
C CYS A 82 -14.44 -4.88 4.06
N GLU A 83 -14.79 -5.34 2.86
CA GLU A 83 -15.39 -6.67 2.64
C GLU A 83 -14.45 -7.80 3.09
N LEU A 84 -13.13 -7.65 2.89
CA LEU A 84 -12.14 -8.61 3.41
C LEU A 84 -12.17 -8.68 4.94
N LEU A 85 -12.25 -7.53 5.62
CA LEU A 85 -12.39 -7.50 7.08
C LEU A 85 -13.67 -8.23 7.52
N ASP A 86 -14.79 -8.05 6.79
CA ASP A 86 -16.06 -8.76 7.06
C ASP A 86 -15.91 -10.27 6.91
N ALA A 87 -15.32 -10.72 5.80
CA ALA A 87 -15.09 -12.14 5.52
C ALA A 87 -14.17 -12.80 6.56
N LEU A 88 -13.28 -12.04 7.19
CA LEU A 88 -12.37 -12.50 8.24
C LEU A 88 -12.91 -12.34 9.66
N GLY A 89 -14.17 -11.84 9.81
CA GLY A 89 -14.80 -11.60 11.10
C GLY A 89 -14.13 -10.48 11.91
N ILE A 90 -13.50 -9.51 11.25
CA ILE A 90 -12.77 -8.41 11.88
C ILE A 90 -13.66 -7.17 11.87
N ALA A 91 -14.13 -6.76 13.05
CA ALA A 91 -14.97 -5.57 13.16
C ALA A 91 -14.20 -4.28 12.90
N GLN A 92 -12.95 -4.19 13.36
CA GLN A 92 -12.10 -3.00 13.25
C GLN A 92 -10.63 -3.42 13.17
N ALA A 93 -9.82 -2.72 12.35
CA ALA A 93 -8.40 -2.97 12.20
C ALA A 93 -7.58 -1.68 12.28
N ASP A 94 -6.30 -1.79 12.63
CA ASP A 94 -5.29 -0.80 12.27
C ASP A 94 -4.97 -0.97 10.79
N VAL A 95 -4.86 0.12 10.06
CA VAL A 95 -4.64 0.06 8.61
C VAL A 95 -3.31 0.71 8.27
N VAL A 96 -2.44 -0.05 7.63
CA VAL A 96 -1.12 0.36 7.16
C VAL A 96 -1.14 0.39 5.64
N GLY A 97 -0.96 1.53 5.02
CA GLY A 97 -0.89 1.64 3.58
C GLY A 97 0.44 2.22 3.10
N HIS A 98 1.00 1.63 2.06
CA HIS A 98 2.23 2.09 1.42
C HIS A 98 1.92 2.61 0.01
N HIS A 99 2.36 3.83 -0.32
CA HIS A 99 2.07 4.51 -1.60
C HIS A 99 0.57 4.44 -1.97
N THR A 100 0.22 3.70 -3.04
CA THR A 100 -1.19 3.46 -3.46
C THR A 100 -2.03 2.91 -2.31
N GLY A 101 -1.47 1.98 -1.53
CA GLY A 101 -2.13 1.43 -0.34
C GLY A 101 -2.44 2.49 0.71
N GLY A 102 -1.60 3.53 0.84
CA GLY A 102 -1.86 4.66 1.71
C GLY A 102 -3.04 5.52 1.24
N VAL A 103 -3.17 5.72 -0.07
CA VAL A 103 -4.34 6.42 -0.65
C VAL A 103 -5.62 5.62 -0.43
N ILE A 104 -5.56 4.28 -0.58
CA ILE A 104 -6.68 3.38 -0.25
C ILE A 104 -7.03 3.47 1.24
N ALA A 105 -6.02 3.51 2.12
CA ALA A 105 -6.21 3.60 3.57
C ALA A 105 -6.89 4.90 3.99
N VAL A 106 -6.55 6.04 3.38
CA VAL A 106 -7.26 7.33 3.59
C VAL A 106 -8.73 7.21 3.21
N GLU A 107 -9.04 6.65 2.04
CA GLU A 107 -10.43 6.46 1.62
C GLU A 107 -11.18 5.47 2.52
N LEU A 108 -10.53 4.39 2.94
CA LEU A 108 -11.12 3.41 3.86
C LEU A 108 -11.52 4.08 5.19
N ALA A 109 -10.63 4.90 5.77
CA ALA A 109 -10.92 5.65 6.99
C ALA A 109 -11.99 6.71 6.80
N ALA A 110 -12.02 7.41 5.67
CA ALA A 110 -12.99 8.45 5.35
C ALA A 110 -14.39 7.90 5.04
N ALA A 111 -14.48 6.74 4.38
CA ALA A 111 -15.75 6.13 3.97
C ALA A 111 -16.33 5.19 5.04
N PHE A 112 -15.48 4.52 5.81
CA PHE A 112 -15.84 3.50 6.80
C PHE A 112 -15.16 3.75 8.15
N PRO A 113 -15.35 4.92 8.79
CA PRO A 113 -14.57 5.31 9.97
C PRO A 113 -14.66 4.33 11.13
N GLY A 114 -15.79 3.63 11.30
CA GLY A 114 -15.95 2.58 12.32
C GLY A 114 -15.14 1.30 12.08
N ARG A 115 -14.54 1.14 10.90
CA ARG A 115 -13.75 -0.05 10.54
C ARG A 115 -12.25 0.17 10.75
N VAL A 116 -11.81 1.41 10.94
CA VAL A 116 -10.40 1.80 11.09
C VAL A 116 -10.15 2.34 12.48
N ARG A 117 -9.29 1.66 13.26
CA ARG A 117 -8.88 2.09 14.59
C ARG A 117 -7.78 3.15 14.53
N SER A 118 -6.78 2.93 13.69
CA SER A 118 -5.68 3.84 13.45
C SER A 118 -5.16 3.72 12.02
N LEU A 119 -4.40 4.73 11.59
CA LEU A 119 -3.84 4.81 10.25
C LEU A 119 -2.31 4.90 10.29
N VAL A 120 -1.63 4.16 9.42
CA VAL A 120 -0.23 4.37 9.09
C VAL A 120 -0.12 4.65 7.59
N LEU A 121 0.31 5.85 7.25
CA LEU A 121 0.48 6.32 5.88
C LEU A 121 1.97 6.34 5.53
N SER A 122 2.45 5.26 4.89
CA SER A 122 3.84 5.11 4.50
C SER A 122 4.04 5.61 3.08
N SER A 123 4.95 6.57 2.88
CA SER A 123 5.26 7.13 1.57
C SER A 123 4.00 7.42 0.73
N THR A 124 2.99 8.00 1.37
CA THR A 124 1.69 8.23 0.74
C THR A 124 1.67 9.58 0.03
N PRO A 125 1.34 9.64 -1.27
CA PRO A 125 1.19 10.92 -1.95
C PRO A 125 -0.09 11.62 -1.52
N TYR A 126 -0.04 12.94 -1.35
CA TYR A 126 -1.23 13.77 -1.25
C TYR A 126 -1.76 14.08 -2.65
N THR A 127 -2.97 13.64 -2.97
CA THR A 127 -3.52 13.69 -4.33
C THR A 127 -4.57 14.79 -4.47
N ASP A 128 -4.10 16.02 -4.59
CA ASP A 128 -4.91 17.21 -4.86
C ASP A 128 -5.01 17.56 -6.36
N GLU A 129 -5.63 18.67 -6.69
CA GLU A 129 -5.73 19.13 -8.07
C GLU A 129 -4.37 19.42 -8.72
N PRO A 130 -3.39 20.10 -8.08
CA PRO A 130 -2.03 20.25 -8.58
C PRO A 130 -1.35 18.92 -8.88
N PHE A 131 -1.44 17.94 -7.96
CA PHE A 131 -0.89 16.60 -8.18
C PHE A 131 -1.49 15.94 -9.43
N ARG A 132 -2.83 15.97 -9.55
CA ARG A 132 -3.53 15.38 -10.71
C ARG A 132 -3.13 16.03 -12.03
N LYS A 133 -3.03 17.37 -12.08
CA LYS A 133 -2.57 18.11 -13.26
C LYS A 133 -1.13 17.75 -13.64
N ALA A 134 -0.23 17.68 -12.67
CA ALA A 134 1.16 17.31 -12.89
C ALA A 134 1.29 15.86 -13.39
N ARG A 135 0.52 14.93 -12.82
CA ARG A 135 0.53 13.52 -13.23
C ARG A 135 -0.02 13.29 -14.64
N ALA A 136 -1.06 14.03 -15.02
CA ALA A 136 -1.67 13.94 -16.36
C ALA A 136 -0.70 14.31 -17.49
N GLN A 137 0.36 15.09 -17.20
CA GLN A 137 1.37 15.50 -18.16
C GLN A 137 2.56 14.54 -18.26
N ARG A 138 2.61 13.50 -17.40
CA ARG A 138 3.72 12.54 -17.37
C ARG A 138 3.35 11.25 -18.12
N PRO A 139 4.35 10.59 -18.74
CA PRO A 139 4.12 9.29 -19.38
C PRO A 139 3.71 8.22 -18.35
N PRO A 140 3.21 7.07 -18.83
CA PRO A 140 2.99 5.90 -18.01
C PRO A 140 4.25 5.50 -17.21
N ILE A 141 4.03 5.05 -15.96
CA ILE A 141 5.14 4.75 -15.04
C ILE A 141 5.73 3.37 -15.33
N ASP A 142 4.88 2.34 -15.37
CA ASP A 142 5.29 0.93 -15.45
C ASP A 142 4.89 0.23 -16.75
N GLU A 143 4.20 0.92 -17.63
CA GLU A 143 3.78 0.35 -18.90
C GLU A 143 4.99 0.18 -19.84
N VAL A 144 5.18 -1.04 -20.32
CA VAL A 144 6.14 -1.42 -21.36
C VAL A 144 5.44 -2.30 -22.38
N ALA A 145 5.67 -2.04 -23.68
CA ALA A 145 5.11 -2.89 -24.72
C ALA A 145 5.88 -4.22 -24.75
N PRO A 146 5.19 -5.39 -24.73
CA PRO A 146 5.84 -6.67 -24.90
C PRO A 146 6.64 -6.74 -26.20
N SER A 147 7.83 -7.35 -26.18
CA SER A 147 8.68 -7.59 -27.33
C SER A 147 9.15 -9.05 -27.36
N GLU A 148 9.32 -9.59 -28.58
CA GLU A 148 9.69 -11.01 -28.77
C GLU A 148 11.08 -11.35 -28.24
N ASP A 149 11.99 -10.39 -28.24
CA ASP A 149 13.38 -10.56 -27.75
C ASP A 149 13.51 -10.40 -26.22
N GLY A 150 12.42 -10.12 -25.50
CA GLY A 150 12.43 -9.93 -24.05
C GLY A 150 12.98 -8.57 -23.59
N SER A 151 13.34 -7.67 -24.48
CA SER A 151 13.93 -6.34 -24.12
C SER A 151 13.00 -5.49 -23.24
N HIS A 152 11.68 -5.71 -23.30
CA HIS A 152 10.71 -5.06 -22.42
C HIS A 152 10.93 -5.34 -20.93
N LEU A 153 11.50 -6.52 -20.57
CA LEU A 153 11.84 -6.83 -19.18
C LEU A 153 12.97 -5.95 -18.67
N ALA A 154 14.01 -5.77 -19.51
CA ALA A 154 15.10 -4.85 -19.18
C ALA A 154 14.61 -3.39 -19.12
N ALA A 155 13.69 -2.99 -20.00
CA ALA A 155 13.08 -1.66 -19.97
C ALA A 155 12.28 -1.41 -18.70
N LEU A 156 11.48 -2.38 -18.24
CA LEU A 156 10.74 -2.29 -16.98
C LEU A 156 11.70 -2.17 -15.78
N TRP A 157 12.76 -2.97 -15.74
CA TRP A 157 13.83 -2.90 -14.75
C TRP A 157 14.46 -1.49 -14.69
N GLN A 158 14.86 -0.96 -15.85
CA GLN A 158 15.51 0.35 -15.97
C GLN A 158 14.62 1.50 -15.50
N LYS A 159 13.30 1.42 -15.73
CA LYS A 159 12.34 2.43 -15.26
C LYS A 159 12.34 2.56 -13.73
N ARG A 160 12.66 1.51 -13.00
CA ARG A 160 12.59 1.45 -11.54
C ARG A 160 13.95 1.47 -10.84
N GLN A 161 15.02 1.10 -11.54
CA GLN A 161 16.35 0.94 -10.95
C GLN A 161 16.83 2.15 -10.13
N GLY A 162 16.54 3.38 -10.58
CA GLY A 162 16.94 4.60 -9.89
C GLY A 162 16.20 4.87 -8.56
N PHE A 163 15.14 4.13 -8.27
CA PHE A 163 14.29 4.30 -7.07
C PHE A 163 14.42 3.15 -6.08
N TYR A 164 15.32 2.22 -6.36
CA TYR A 164 15.62 1.04 -5.56
C TYR A 164 17.07 1.09 -5.05
N PRO A 165 17.35 0.52 -3.88
CA PRO A 165 18.69 0.59 -3.29
C PRO A 165 19.72 -0.17 -4.14
N LEU A 166 20.89 0.43 -4.29
CA LEU A 166 22.02 -0.21 -4.99
C LEU A 166 22.42 -1.51 -4.28
N GLY A 167 22.80 -2.51 -5.06
CA GLY A 167 23.23 -3.81 -4.53
C GLY A 167 22.08 -4.72 -4.06
N ARG A 168 20.81 -4.33 -4.30
CA ARG A 168 19.62 -5.12 -3.96
C ARG A 168 18.80 -5.47 -5.21
N PRO A 169 19.37 -6.25 -6.17
CA PRO A 169 18.64 -6.66 -7.37
C PRO A 169 17.42 -7.53 -7.06
N ASP A 170 17.43 -8.24 -5.92
CA ASP A 170 16.32 -9.03 -5.41
C ASP A 170 15.02 -8.22 -5.26
N LEU A 171 15.11 -6.95 -4.86
CA LEU A 171 13.94 -6.07 -4.73
C LEU A 171 13.36 -5.67 -6.09
N LEU A 172 14.23 -5.43 -7.07
CA LEU A 172 13.80 -5.16 -8.46
C LEU A 172 13.23 -6.42 -9.12
N GLU A 173 13.80 -7.61 -8.87
CA GLU A 173 13.23 -8.87 -9.34
C GLU A 173 11.81 -9.08 -8.79
N ALA A 174 11.61 -8.85 -7.49
CA ALA A 174 10.30 -8.94 -6.86
C ALA A 174 9.30 -7.96 -7.49
N PHE A 175 9.72 -6.74 -7.78
CA PHE A 175 8.91 -5.75 -8.50
C PHE A 175 8.53 -6.22 -9.90
N VAL A 176 9.50 -6.68 -10.70
CA VAL A 176 9.25 -7.16 -12.07
C VAL A 176 8.29 -8.35 -12.07
N LEU A 177 8.49 -9.31 -11.17
CA LEU A 177 7.60 -10.47 -11.04
C LEU A 177 6.16 -10.07 -10.72
N ASP A 178 5.97 -9.12 -9.79
CA ASP A 178 4.64 -8.62 -9.45
C ASP A 178 4.02 -7.84 -10.63
N ALA A 179 4.78 -6.96 -11.28
CA ALA A 179 4.30 -6.17 -12.41
C ALA A 179 3.88 -7.03 -13.62
N LEU A 180 4.59 -8.12 -13.90
CA LEU A 180 4.26 -9.04 -14.99
C LEU A 180 2.98 -9.87 -14.75
N LYS A 181 2.55 -10.03 -13.51
CA LYS A 181 1.27 -10.68 -13.19
C LYS A 181 0.06 -9.78 -13.47
N VAL A 182 0.24 -8.49 -13.49
CA VAL A 182 -0.83 -7.51 -13.58
C VAL A 182 -1.22 -7.26 -15.03
N LYS A 183 -2.48 -7.51 -15.39
CA LYS A 183 -2.98 -7.27 -16.76
C LYS A 183 -2.96 -5.80 -17.16
N ARG A 184 -3.19 -4.90 -16.21
CA ARG A 184 -3.31 -3.45 -16.41
C ARG A 184 -2.41 -2.71 -15.43
N VAL A 185 -1.09 -2.80 -15.65
CA VAL A 185 -0.05 -2.36 -14.72
C VAL A 185 -0.16 -0.87 -14.32
N GLU A 186 -0.63 0.01 -15.23
CA GLU A 186 -0.82 1.43 -14.97
C GLU A 186 -2.13 1.77 -14.22
N GLU A 187 -3.03 0.82 -14.04
CA GLU A 187 -4.36 1.12 -13.49
C GLU A 187 -4.28 1.64 -12.05
N GLY A 188 -3.33 1.13 -11.26
CA GLY A 188 -3.07 1.64 -9.92
C GLY A 188 -2.65 3.10 -9.92
N HIS A 189 -1.75 3.47 -10.80
CA HIS A 189 -1.30 4.86 -10.94
C HIS A 189 -2.42 5.77 -11.46
N ARG A 190 -3.26 5.28 -12.38
CA ARG A 190 -4.43 6.02 -12.87
C ARG A 190 -5.47 6.23 -11.78
N ALA A 191 -5.74 5.22 -10.97
CA ALA A 191 -6.66 5.33 -9.84
C ALA A 191 -6.19 6.37 -8.82
N VAL A 192 -4.90 6.36 -8.46
CA VAL A 192 -4.29 7.39 -7.61
C VAL A 192 -4.37 8.77 -8.26
N ALA A 193 -4.03 8.86 -9.55
CA ALA A 193 -4.05 10.12 -10.31
C ALA A 193 -5.45 10.71 -10.52
N SER A 194 -6.51 9.96 -10.32
CA SER A 194 -7.90 10.42 -10.42
C SER A 194 -8.55 10.69 -9.06
N TYR A 195 -7.93 10.23 -7.96
CA TYR A 195 -8.50 10.36 -6.63
C TYR A 195 -8.39 11.80 -6.09
N ARG A 196 -9.47 12.28 -5.50
CA ARG A 196 -9.58 13.63 -4.93
C ARG A 196 -9.44 13.56 -3.41
N MET A 197 -8.22 13.38 -2.93
CA MET A 197 -7.96 13.24 -1.50
C MET A 197 -8.39 14.48 -0.72
N GLU A 198 -8.22 15.67 -1.28
CA GLU A 198 -8.61 16.94 -0.69
C GLU A 198 -10.11 17.03 -0.31
N GLU A 199 -10.96 16.26 -0.99
CA GLU A 199 -12.40 16.19 -0.68
C GLU A 199 -12.74 15.17 0.41
N ARG A 200 -11.78 14.35 0.81
CA ARG A 200 -12.00 13.17 1.66
C ARG A 200 -11.22 13.20 2.96
N ILE A 201 -10.00 13.69 2.95
CA ILE A 201 -9.05 13.59 4.07
C ILE A 201 -9.53 14.24 5.36
N SER A 202 -10.35 15.32 5.26
CA SER A 202 -10.95 15.98 6.43
C SER A 202 -11.93 15.10 7.23
N ARG A 203 -12.35 13.97 6.68
CA ARG A 203 -13.20 12.98 7.37
C ARG A 203 -12.38 11.95 8.17
N VAL A 204 -11.07 11.94 8.02
CA VAL A 204 -10.18 11.05 8.74
C VAL A 204 -9.90 11.63 10.12
N THR A 205 -10.44 10.97 11.14
CA THR A 205 -10.32 11.40 12.55
C THR A 205 -9.48 10.43 13.39
N GLN A 206 -9.07 9.31 12.81
CA GLN A 206 -8.32 8.28 13.49
C GLN A 206 -6.90 8.77 13.85
N PRO A 207 -6.31 8.30 14.96
CA PRO A 207 -4.88 8.48 15.22
C PRO A 207 -4.08 8.05 14.00
N THR A 208 -3.17 8.91 13.53
CA THR A 208 -2.45 8.69 12.28
C THR A 208 -0.95 8.84 12.47
N LEU A 209 -0.20 7.89 11.93
CA LEU A 209 1.24 7.97 11.74
C LEU A 209 1.56 8.17 10.26
N ILE A 210 2.39 9.14 9.93
CA ILE A 210 2.98 9.32 8.60
C ILE A 210 4.41 8.83 8.66
N VAL A 211 4.72 7.77 7.91
CA VAL A 211 6.08 7.23 7.77
C VAL A 211 6.68 7.78 6.50
N ARG A 212 7.72 8.61 6.65
CA ARG A 212 8.44 9.20 5.53
C ARG A 212 9.72 8.42 5.25
N ALA A 213 9.79 7.78 4.09
CA ALA A 213 11.02 7.24 3.53
C ALA A 213 11.85 8.40 2.96
N THR A 214 12.97 8.76 3.62
CA THR A 214 13.64 10.05 3.33
C THR A 214 14.29 10.11 1.94
N ALA A 215 14.58 8.96 1.32
CA ALA A 215 15.14 8.86 -0.03
C ALA A 215 14.09 8.50 -1.10
N ASP A 216 12.78 8.54 -0.77
CA ASP A 216 11.70 8.37 -1.75
C ASP A 216 11.32 9.71 -2.38
N PRO A 217 11.69 9.98 -3.65
CA PRO A 217 11.48 11.29 -4.26
C PRO A 217 10.02 11.57 -4.62
N PHE A 218 9.16 10.54 -4.61
CA PHE A 218 7.77 10.69 -5.04
C PHE A 218 6.84 11.05 -3.89
N ALA A 219 7.12 10.56 -2.69
CA ALA A 219 6.21 10.66 -1.58
C ALA A 219 6.78 11.43 -0.37
N ALA A 220 8.11 11.47 -0.19
CA ALA A 220 8.71 12.22 0.90
C ALA A 220 8.25 13.69 0.97
N PRO A 221 8.09 14.41 -0.17
CA PRO A 221 7.63 15.81 -0.17
C PRO A 221 6.18 16.01 0.27
N HIS A 222 5.36 14.93 0.33
CA HIS A 222 3.96 15.03 0.69
C HIS A 222 3.67 14.82 2.19
N ALA A 223 4.69 14.48 2.98
CA ALA A 223 4.49 14.16 4.40
C ALA A 223 3.96 15.35 5.20
N GLU A 224 4.50 16.53 5.00
CA GLU A 224 4.06 17.76 5.67
C GLU A 224 2.68 18.19 5.20
N GLU A 225 2.36 18.02 3.93
CA GLU A 225 1.04 18.34 3.39
C GLU A 225 -0.04 17.41 3.98
N LEU A 226 0.24 16.11 4.08
CA LEU A 226 -0.64 15.18 4.77
C LEU A 226 -0.85 15.56 6.23
N GLN A 227 0.23 15.94 6.94
CA GLN A 227 0.15 16.37 8.34
C GLN A 227 -0.66 17.66 8.48
N HIS A 228 -0.56 18.59 7.55
CA HIS A 228 -1.35 19.82 7.55
C HIS A 228 -2.86 19.52 7.54
N HIS A 229 -3.28 18.51 6.78
CA HIS A 229 -4.68 18.06 6.69
C HIS A 229 -5.09 17.07 7.80
N LEU A 230 -4.13 16.48 8.49
CA LEU A 230 -4.31 15.53 9.59
C LEU A 230 -3.57 16.05 10.83
N PRO A 231 -4.07 17.07 11.51
CA PRO A 231 -3.35 17.72 12.62
C PRO A 231 -3.06 16.80 13.80
N GLN A 232 -3.79 15.68 13.93
CA GLN A 232 -3.52 14.63 14.91
C GLN A 232 -2.38 13.68 14.48
N ALA A 233 -1.89 13.78 13.23
CA ALA A 233 -0.83 12.91 12.74
C ALA A 233 0.55 13.35 13.23
N ARG A 234 1.42 12.38 13.42
CA ARG A 234 2.86 12.60 13.62
C ARG A 234 3.65 12.04 12.44
N ILE A 235 4.74 12.70 12.08
CA ILE A 235 5.68 12.22 11.07
C ILE A 235 6.83 11.51 11.79
N VAL A 236 7.23 10.35 11.24
CA VAL A 236 8.44 9.62 11.62
C VAL A 236 9.24 9.32 10.36
N ASP A 237 10.51 9.69 10.37
CA ASP A 237 11.45 9.46 9.29
C ASP A 237 12.09 8.09 9.41
N ILE A 238 12.15 7.36 8.28
CA ILE A 238 13.04 6.22 8.13
C ILE A 238 14.14 6.65 7.16
N GLU A 239 15.31 6.92 7.74
CA GLU A 239 16.45 7.48 7.03
C GLU A 239 16.97 6.50 5.97
N GLY A 240 17.18 6.99 4.74
CA GLY A 240 17.63 6.18 3.60
C GLY A 240 16.56 5.26 3.02
N GLY A 241 15.34 5.29 3.56
CA GLY A 241 14.21 4.56 2.99
C GLY A 241 13.88 5.05 1.59
N MET A 242 13.76 4.13 0.64
CA MET A 242 13.44 4.36 -0.75
C MET A 242 12.02 3.86 -1.08
N VAL A 243 11.66 3.85 -2.36
CA VAL A 243 10.33 3.42 -2.83
C VAL A 243 9.90 2.04 -2.30
N PRO A 244 10.75 0.98 -2.23
CA PRO A 244 10.32 -0.30 -1.68
C PRO A 244 10.53 -0.40 -0.15
N LEU A 245 10.24 0.65 0.61
CA LEU A 245 10.55 0.73 2.05
C LEU A 245 10.21 -0.52 2.86
N PRO A 246 9.01 -1.15 2.75
CA PRO A 246 8.69 -2.34 3.53
C PRO A 246 9.60 -3.54 3.22
N ASP A 247 9.99 -3.71 1.95
CA ASP A 247 10.92 -4.76 1.51
C ASP A 247 12.38 -4.40 1.80
N GLN A 248 12.72 -3.09 1.69
CA GLN A 248 14.09 -2.62 1.85
C GLN A 248 14.53 -2.68 3.33
N MET A 249 13.67 -2.23 4.23
CA MET A 249 13.98 -2.03 5.65
C MET A 249 12.87 -2.60 6.55
N PRO A 250 12.57 -3.91 6.45
CA PRO A 250 11.40 -4.51 7.11
C PRO A 250 11.41 -4.38 8.63
N GLU A 251 12.60 -4.48 9.28
CA GLU A 251 12.72 -4.37 10.73
C GLU A 251 12.45 -2.94 11.20
N ALA A 252 13.01 -1.94 10.52
CA ALA A 252 12.79 -0.53 10.85
C ALA A 252 11.32 -0.15 10.62
N PHE A 253 10.75 -0.60 9.50
CA PHE A 253 9.34 -0.38 9.16
C PHE A 253 8.40 -1.01 10.19
N ALA A 254 8.57 -2.31 10.49
CA ALA A 254 7.73 -3.02 11.44
C ALA A 254 7.80 -2.43 12.85
N ARG A 255 9.01 -2.06 13.30
CA ARG A 255 9.22 -1.42 14.60
C ARG A 255 8.49 -0.08 14.66
N THR A 256 8.66 0.78 13.66
CA THR A 256 7.98 2.09 13.60
C THR A 256 6.45 1.94 13.66
N VAL A 257 5.89 0.95 12.97
CA VAL A 257 4.46 0.64 13.03
C VAL A 257 4.07 0.18 14.44
N LEU A 258 4.76 -0.81 15.01
CA LEU A 258 4.45 -1.37 16.32
C LEU A 258 4.57 -0.33 17.44
N ASP A 259 5.64 0.45 17.45
CA ASP A 259 5.84 1.55 18.42
C ASP A 259 4.68 2.54 18.40
N PHE A 260 4.14 2.84 17.21
CA PHE A 260 2.94 3.67 17.11
C PHE A 260 1.71 2.98 17.69
N LEU A 261 1.46 1.72 17.32
CA LEU A 261 0.28 0.97 17.78
C LEU A 261 0.28 0.75 19.31
N GLU A 262 1.43 0.72 19.95
CA GLU A 262 1.57 0.63 21.40
C GLU A 262 1.23 1.94 22.13
N THR A 263 1.26 3.07 21.45
CA THR A 263 0.88 4.37 22.05
C THR A 263 -0.64 4.60 22.06
N LEU A 264 -1.39 3.74 21.39
CA LEU A 264 -2.84 3.87 21.27
C LEU A 264 -3.55 3.25 22.49
N PRO A 265 -4.70 3.81 22.92
CA PRO A 265 -5.47 3.28 24.03
C PRO A 265 -6.07 1.90 23.75
#